data_95f81dcd2eaf397e8959043020ffeb2a
#
_entry.id   95f81dcd2eaf397e8959043020ffeb2a
#
_cell.length_a   1.000
_cell.length_b   1.000
_cell.length_c   1.000
_cell.angle_alpha   90.00
_cell.angle_beta   90.00
_cell.angle_gamma   90.00
#
_symmetry.space_group_name_H-M   'P 1'
#
loop_
_entity.id
_entity.type
_entity.pdbx_description
1 polymer ?
#
loop_
_entity_poly.entity_id
_entity_poly.type
_entity_poly.pdbx_seq_one_letter_code
_entity_poly.pdbx_strand_id
1 'polypeptide(L)'
;MNDKETIISLLNEFANPKKMASFFVNNGTSDFLFIRPSGNPIDAKGFEQMITGDIVQEKAEITKIHRFEFLNENIVMCIFTLGSKFTYKGTPNDDLPTVTSIFKKVNNVWKIHCMQRSTGNSDLSLWD
;
A
#
# COMPACT_ATOMS: atom_id res chain seq x y z
N MET A 1 -2.02 -12.14 -18.43
CA MET A 1 -1.68 -10.74 -18.10
C MET A 1 -0.18 -10.51 -18.27
N ASN A 2 0.22 -9.34 -18.76
CA ASN A 2 1.64 -8.97 -18.73
C ASN A 2 2.03 -8.54 -17.31
N ASP A 3 3.33 -8.31 -17.10
CA ASP A 3 3.84 -7.98 -15.77
C ASP A 3 3.23 -6.71 -15.19
N LYS A 4 3.07 -5.67 -16.02
CA LYS A 4 2.45 -4.41 -15.57
C LYS A 4 1.01 -4.61 -15.13
N GLU A 5 0.22 -5.34 -15.91
CA GLU A 5 -1.18 -5.62 -15.57
C GLU A 5 -1.28 -6.43 -14.27
N THR A 6 -0.38 -7.39 -14.07
CA THR A 6 -0.34 -8.21 -12.85
C THR A 6 -0.09 -7.33 -11.62
N ILE A 7 0.88 -6.42 -11.69
CA ILE A 7 1.20 -5.53 -10.58
C ILE A 7 0.07 -4.54 -10.31
N ILE A 8 -0.52 -3.96 -11.35
CA ILE A 8 -1.67 -3.06 -11.19
C ILE A 8 -2.84 -3.80 -10.55
N SER A 9 -3.08 -5.05 -10.93
CA SER A 9 -4.11 -5.89 -10.32
C SER A 9 -3.84 -6.12 -8.84
N LEU A 10 -2.59 -6.38 -8.45
CA LEU A 10 -2.19 -6.52 -7.05
C LEU A 10 -2.42 -5.21 -6.27
N LEU A 11 -2.07 -4.08 -6.85
CA LEU A 11 -2.31 -2.78 -6.20
C LEU A 11 -3.79 -2.50 -5.99
N ASN A 12 -4.64 -2.87 -6.95
CA ASN A 12 -6.08 -2.74 -6.80
C ASN A 12 -6.65 -3.69 -5.75
N GLU A 13 -6.05 -4.86 -5.59
CA GLU A 13 -6.40 -5.77 -4.51
C GLU A 13 -6.02 -5.18 -3.14
N PHE A 14 -4.82 -4.60 -3.02
CA PHE A 14 -4.43 -3.87 -1.81
C PHE A 14 -5.43 -2.74 -1.49
N ALA A 15 -5.87 -2.00 -2.49
CA ALA A 15 -6.83 -0.90 -2.33
C ALA A 15 -8.27 -1.36 -2.10
N ASN A 16 -8.50 -2.63 -1.83
CA ASN A 16 -9.81 -3.16 -1.48
C ASN A 16 -9.90 -3.30 0.05
N PRO A 17 -10.81 -2.57 0.73
CA PRO A 17 -10.89 -2.61 2.20
C PRO A 17 -11.06 -4.01 2.78
N LYS A 18 -11.71 -4.91 2.04
CA LYS A 18 -11.93 -6.29 2.50
C LYS A 18 -10.68 -7.17 2.40
N LYS A 19 -9.71 -6.78 1.57
CA LYS A 19 -8.50 -7.56 1.30
C LYS A 19 -7.23 -6.91 1.86
N MET A 20 -7.31 -5.63 2.21
CA MET A 20 -6.15 -4.84 2.61
C MET A 20 -5.40 -5.46 3.79
N ALA A 21 -6.11 -5.90 4.82
CA ALA A 21 -5.49 -6.40 6.05
C ALA A 21 -4.55 -7.58 5.80
N SER A 22 -4.96 -8.54 4.97
CA SER A 22 -4.19 -9.76 4.70
C SER A 22 -3.34 -9.68 3.43
N PHE A 23 -3.34 -8.54 2.74
CA PHE A 23 -2.69 -8.41 1.45
C PHE A 23 -1.20 -8.74 1.50
N PHE A 24 -0.48 -8.19 2.48
CA PHE A 24 0.97 -8.41 2.61
C PHE A 24 1.31 -9.81 3.09
N VAL A 25 0.48 -10.40 3.94
CA VAL A 25 0.64 -11.79 4.37
C VAL A 25 0.51 -12.72 3.17
N ASN A 26 -0.44 -12.45 2.27
CA ASN A 26 -0.71 -13.30 1.13
C ASN A 26 0.24 -13.03 -0.06
N ASN A 27 0.72 -11.80 -0.23
CA ASN A 27 1.41 -11.38 -1.44
C ASN A 27 2.80 -10.79 -1.19
N GLY A 28 3.26 -10.76 0.06
CA GLY A 28 4.56 -10.19 0.40
C GLY A 28 5.70 -11.17 0.26
N THR A 29 6.91 -10.62 0.10
CA THR A 29 8.14 -11.40 0.29
C THR A 29 8.26 -11.79 1.76
N SER A 30 9.10 -12.78 2.07
CA SER A 30 9.28 -13.24 3.44
C SER A 30 9.83 -12.16 4.39
N ASP A 31 10.51 -11.16 3.83
CA ASP A 31 11.09 -10.05 4.56
C ASP A 31 10.42 -8.71 4.24
N PHE A 32 9.16 -8.74 3.81
CA PHE A 32 8.38 -7.54 3.52
C PHE A 32 8.36 -6.58 4.71
N LEU A 33 8.49 -5.28 4.42
CA LEU A 33 8.33 -4.22 5.41
C LEU A 33 7.35 -3.16 4.92
N PHE A 34 6.51 -2.70 5.83
CA PHE A 34 5.64 -1.55 5.65
C PHE A 34 6.13 -0.41 6.55
N ILE A 35 6.42 0.74 5.96
CA ILE A 35 6.88 1.92 6.69
C ILE A 35 5.70 2.87 6.85
N ARG A 36 5.29 3.07 8.10
CA ARG A 36 4.16 3.95 8.45
C ARG A 36 4.60 5.41 8.38
N PRO A 37 3.64 6.36 8.27
CA PRO A 37 3.98 7.79 8.32
C PRO A 37 4.75 8.20 9.58
N SER A 38 4.50 7.50 10.68
CA SER A 38 5.19 7.74 11.96
C SER A 38 6.61 7.16 12.00
N GLY A 39 7.05 6.44 10.95
CA GLY A 39 8.24 5.60 10.98
C GLY A 39 7.90 4.21 11.50
N ASN A 40 8.80 3.59 12.27
CA ASN A 40 8.59 2.27 12.87
C ASN A 40 8.10 1.23 11.86
N PRO A 41 9.02 0.64 11.06
CA PRO A 41 8.65 -0.40 10.09
C PRO A 41 7.98 -1.58 10.79
N ILE A 42 6.97 -2.14 10.14
CA ILE A 42 6.28 -3.34 10.61
C ILE A 42 6.28 -4.38 9.50
N ASP A 43 6.23 -5.65 9.89
CA ASP A 43 6.14 -6.75 8.94
C ASP A 43 4.68 -6.98 8.49
N ALA A 44 4.47 -7.98 7.65
CA ALA A 44 3.15 -8.27 7.10
C ALA A 44 2.12 -8.59 8.19
N LYS A 45 2.51 -9.36 9.20
CA LYS A 45 1.61 -9.68 10.33
C LYS A 45 1.32 -8.47 11.18
N GLY A 46 2.32 -7.62 11.41
CA GLY A 46 2.13 -6.37 12.15
C GLY A 46 1.12 -5.46 11.46
N PHE A 47 1.18 -5.37 10.14
CA PHE A 47 0.20 -4.62 9.37
C PHE A 47 -1.21 -5.22 9.49
N GLU A 48 -1.33 -6.53 9.36
CA GLU A 48 -2.62 -7.21 9.51
C GLU A 48 -3.23 -6.94 10.89
N GLN A 49 -2.44 -7.04 11.95
CA GLN A 49 -2.90 -6.77 13.31
C GLN A 49 -3.33 -5.31 13.48
N MET A 50 -2.60 -4.37 12.89
CA MET A 50 -2.93 -2.95 12.94
C MET A 50 -4.28 -2.67 12.27
N ILE A 51 -4.51 -3.22 11.07
CA ILE A 51 -5.73 -2.99 10.30
C ILE A 51 -6.94 -3.70 10.92
N THR A 52 -6.76 -4.85 11.55
CA THR A 52 -7.86 -5.59 12.18
C THR A 52 -8.12 -5.16 13.63
N GLY A 53 -7.23 -4.34 14.20
CA GLY A 53 -7.35 -3.82 15.56
C GLY A 53 -8.07 -2.48 15.61
N ASP A 54 -7.29 -1.40 15.70
CA ASP A 54 -7.81 -0.05 15.93
C ASP A 54 -8.31 0.67 14.68
N ILE A 55 -8.07 0.11 13.50
CA ILE A 55 -8.41 0.74 12.21
C ILE A 55 -9.57 0.00 11.58
N VAL A 56 -10.58 0.76 11.13
CA VAL A 56 -11.65 0.25 10.28
C VAL A 56 -11.54 0.95 8.93
N GLN A 57 -11.08 0.22 7.92
CA GLN A 57 -10.95 0.74 6.56
C GLN A 57 -12.31 0.72 5.87
N GLU A 58 -12.81 1.90 5.48
CA GLU A 58 -14.13 2.04 4.85
C GLU A 58 -14.04 2.07 3.33
N LYS A 59 -13.13 2.89 2.80
CA LYS A 59 -12.88 3.02 1.37
C LYS A 59 -11.40 3.12 1.10
N ALA A 60 -10.97 2.54 -0.01
CA ALA A 60 -9.62 2.73 -0.52
C ALA A 60 -9.67 2.68 -2.05
N GLU A 61 -8.91 3.57 -2.69
CA GLU A 61 -8.88 3.69 -4.14
C GLU A 61 -7.53 4.24 -4.59
N ILE A 62 -6.97 3.66 -5.63
CA ILE A 62 -5.80 4.25 -6.28
C ILE A 62 -6.32 5.35 -7.21
N THR A 63 -6.07 6.60 -6.84
CA THR A 63 -6.60 7.75 -7.59
C THR A 63 -5.69 8.15 -8.74
N LYS A 64 -4.38 7.91 -8.60
CA LYS A 64 -3.41 8.26 -9.65
C LYS A 64 -2.13 7.45 -9.45
N ILE A 65 -1.59 6.94 -10.55
CA ILE A 65 -0.25 6.36 -10.59
C ILE A 65 0.69 7.44 -11.13
N HIS A 66 1.65 7.85 -10.31
CA HIS A 66 2.62 8.89 -10.67
C HIS A 66 3.81 8.32 -11.40
N ARG A 67 4.21 7.11 -11.06
CA ARG A 67 5.35 6.44 -11.68
C ARG A 67 5.16 4.93 -11.62
N PHE A 68 5.42 4.28 -12.73
CA PHE A 68 5.51 2.83 -12.84
C PHE A 68 6.80 2.55 -13.60
N GLU A 69 7.79 1.98 -12.92
CA GLU A 69 9.13 1.82 -13.50
C GLU A 69 9.70 0.43 -13.22
N PHE A 70 10.11 -0.27 -14.27
CA PHE A 70 10.92 -1.47 -14.12
C PHE A 70 12.37 -1.04 -13.83
N LEU A 71 12.85 -1.30 -12.62
CA LEU A 71 14.24 -1.04 -12.25
C LEU A 71 15.16 -2.09 -12.89
N ASN A 72 14.66 -3.28 -13.06
CA ASN A 72 15.18 -4.34 -13.92
C ASN A 72 14.02 -5.30 -14.22
N GLU A 73 14.29 -6.43 -14.88
CA GLU A 73 13.22 -7.36 -15.28
C GLU A 73 12.49 -8.02 -14.11
N ASN A 74 13.06 -7.96 -12.89
CA ASN A 74 12.52 -8.62 -11.70
C ASN A 74 12.15 -7.64 -10.59
N ILE A 75 12.29 -6.34 -10.79
CA ILE A 75 12.01 -5.33 -9.76
C ILE A 75 11.24 -4.16 -10.38
N VAL A 76 10.11 -3.83 -9.78
CA VAL A 76 9.27 -2.69 -10.18
C VAL A 76 9.10 -1.75 -9.01
N MET A 77 9.21 -0.46 -9.29
CA MET A 77 8.81 0.61 -8.38
C MET A 77 7.52 1.24 -8.89
N CYS A 78 6.54 1.37 -8.02
CA CYS A 78 5.30 2.07 -8.35
C CYS A 78 4.99 3.10 -7.28
N ILE A 79 4.79 4.34 -7.70
CA ILE A 79 4.42 5.45 -6.82
C ILE A 79 3.02 5.89 -7.21
N PHE A 80 2.13 5.93 -6.23
CA PHE A 80 0.72 6.25 -6.47
C PHE A 80 0.11 7.03 -5.30
N THR A 81 -1.00 7.70 -5.57
CA THR A 81 -1.83 8.30 -4.53
C THR A 81 -2.98 7.38 -4.20
N LEU A 82 -3.18 7.14 -2.92
CA LEU A 82 -4.27 6.33 -2.39
C LEU A 82 -5.30 7.26 -1.75
N GLY A 83 -6.54 7.21 -2.23
CA GLY A 83 -7.66 7.77 -1.49
C GLY A 83 -8.07 6.80 -0.41
N SER A 84 -8.08 7.22 0.85
CA SER A 84 -8.29 6.33 1.98
C SER A 84 -9.24 6.96 2.99
N LYS A 85 -10.36 6.29 3.24
CA LYS A 85 -11.29 6.66 4.33
C LYS A 85 -11.29 5.54 5.35
N PHE A 86 -10.95 5.88 6.57
CA PHE A 86 -10.91 4.92 7.67
C PHE A 86 -11.19 5.60 9.00
N THR A 87 -11.54 4.82 10.01
CA THR A 87 -11.58 5.29 11.39
C THR A 87 -10.41 4.70 12.14
N TYR A 88 -9.81 5.51 13.00
CA TYR A 88 -8.76 5.07 13.91
C TYR A 88 -9.23 5.35 15.33
N LYS A 89 -9.46 4.28 16.09
CA LYS A 89 -10.03 4.36 17.47
C LYS A 89 -11.27 5.26 17.52
N GLY A 90 -12.14 5.10 16.53
CA GLY A 90 -13.39 5.85 16.42
C GLY A 90 -13.27 7.23 15.78
N THR A 91 -12.08 7.71 15.45
CA THR A 91 -11.87 9.01 14.80
C THR A 91 -11.82 8.84 13.28
N PRO A 92 -12.72 9.50 12.53
CA PRO A 92 -12.71 9.42 11.08
C PRO A 92 -11.48 10.11 10.47
N ASN A 93 -10.93 9.50 9.42
CA ASN A 93 -9.82 10.04 8.64
C ASN A 93 -10.16 9.93 7.15
N ASP A 94 -9.82 10.97 6.41
CA ASP A 94 -9.99 11.05 4.96
C ASP A 94 -8.66 11.55 4.38
N ASP A 95 -7.84 10.62 3.93
CA ASP A 95 -6.46 10.88 3.57
C ASP A 95 -6.20 10.66 2.08
N LEU A 96 -5.20 11.37 1.56
CA LEU A 96 -4.65 11.21 0.21
C LEU A 96 -3.13 10.98 0.31
N PRO A 97 -2.67 9.90 0.93
CA PRO A 97 -1.23 9.65 1.02
C PRO A 97 -0.64 9.31 -0.35
N THR A 98 0.62 9.68 -0.53
CA THR A 98 1.43 9.16 -1.60
C THR A 98 2.16 7.92 -1.09
N VAL A 99 2.09 6.86 -1.87
CA VAL A 99 2.63 5.55 -1.51
C VAL A 99 3.74 5.18 -2.48
N THR A 100 4.88 4.77 -1.95
CA THR A 100 5.95 4.15 -2.72
C THR A 100 5.94 2.66 -2.46
N SER A 101 5.90 1.87 -3.53
CA SER A 101 5.89 0.41 -3.45
C SER A 101 6.99 -0.19 -4.32
N ILE A 102 7.62 -1.25 -3.81
CA ILE A 102 8.62 -2.04 -4.54
C ILE A 102 8.09 -3.47 -4.64
N PHE A 103 8.01 -3.97 -5.86
CA PHE A 103 7.66 -5.36 -6.14
C PHE A 103 8.87 -6.13 -6.63
N LYS A 104 8.99 -7.39 -6.24
CA LYS A 104 10.04 -8.30 -6.70
C LYS A 104 9.41 -9.55 -7.30
N LYS A 105 9.97 -9.99 -8.42
CA LYS A 105 9.58 -11.28 -9.02
C LYS A 105 10.43 -12.37 -8.40
N VAL A 106 9.78 -13.27 -7.66
CA VAL A 106 10.41 -14.40 -6.97
C VAL A 106 9.80 -15.68 -7.50
N ASN A 107 10.61 -16.56 -8.09
CA ASN A 107 10.14 -17.79 -8.70
C ASN A 107 8.99 -17.56 -9.70
N ASN A 108 9.15 -16.54 -10.56
CA ASN A 108 8.16 -16.13 -11.56
C ASN A 108 6.84 -15.57 -10.97
N VAL A 109 6.81 -15.24 -9.69
CA VAL A 109 5.64 -14.65 -9.04
C VAL A 109 6.00 -13.26 -8.52
N TRP A 110 5.20 -12.26 -8.89
CA TRP A 110 5.37 -10.91 -8.35
C TRP A 110 4.89 -10.85 -6.91
N LYS A 111 5.76 -10.33 -6.04
CA LYS A 111 5.48 -10.15 -4.61
C LYS A 111 5.81 -8.73 -4.20
N ILE A 112 5.00 -8.17 -3.32
CA ILE A 112 5.33 -6.86 -2.72
C ILE A 112 6.48 -7.04 -1.74
N HIS A 113 7.49 -6.19 -1.84
CA HIS A 113 8.69 -6.29 -1.01
C HIS A 113 8.78 -5.19 0.03
N CYS A 114 8.33 -4.00 -0.33
CA CYS A 114 8.34 -2.85 0.56
C CYS A 114 7.24 -1.88 0.16
N MET A 115 6.62 -1.26 1.14
CA MET A 115 5.66 -0.18 0.91
C MET A 115 5.87 0.88 1.97
N GLN A 116 5.92 2.14 1.52
CA GLN A 116 6.01 3.30 2.40
C GLN A 116 4.90 4.26 2.06
N ARG A 117 4.23 4.74 3.08
CA ARG A 117 3.12 5.67 2.95
C ARG A 117 3.51 7.00 3.60
N SER A 118 3.29 8.11 2.89
CA SER A 118 3.40 9.44 3.48
C SER A 118 2.19 9.72 4.38
N THR A 119 2.29 10.74 5.21
CA THR A 119 1.12 11.37 5.81
C THR A 119 0.41 12.12 4.69
N GLY A 120 -0.86 11.80 4.45
CA GLY A 120 -1.63 12.47 3.44
C GLY A 120 -2.84 13.15 4.08
N ASN A 121 -3.12 14.39 3.66
CA ASN A 121 -4.32 15.08 4.10
C ASN A 121 -5.07 15.53 2.85
N SER A 122 -6.38 15.28 2.80
CA SER A 122 -7.22 15.72 1.71
C SER A 122 -7.38 17.25 1.66
N ASP A 123 -7.13 17.94 2.75
CA ASP A 123 -7.14 19.39 2.81
C ASP A 123 -5.79 19.95 2.33
N LEU A 124 -5.72 20.26 1.05
CA LEU A 124 -4.49 20.77 0.43
C LEU A 124 -4.10 22.18 0.93
N SER A 125 -5.00 22.89 1.61
CA SER A 125 -4.67 24.19 2.18
C SER A 125 -3.64 24.11 3.31
N LEU A 126 -3.43 22.91 3.86
CA LEU A 126 -2.42 22.66 4.89
C LEU A 126 -1.02 22.41 4.30
N TRP A 127 -0.87 22.43 2.98
CA TRP A 127 0.38 22.14 2.30
C TRP A 127 0.99 23.45 1.76
N ASP A 128 2.20 23.67 2.07
CA ASP A 128 2.95 24.84 1.55
C ASP A 128 3.84 24.45 0.38
#